data_4026d2352be29da92999b9281dc73d45
#
_entry.id   4026d2352be29da92999b9281dc73d45
#
_cell.length_a   1.000
_cell.length_b   1.000
_cell.length_c   1.000
_cell.angle_alpha   90.00
_cell.angle_beta   90.00
_cell.angle_gamma   90.00
#
_symmetry.space_group_name_H-M   'P 1'
#
loop_
_entity.id
_entity.type
_entity.pdbx_description
1 polymer ?
#
loop_
_entity_poly.entity_id
_entity_poly.type
_entity_poly.pdbx_seq_one_letter_code
_entity_poly.pdbx_strand_id
1 'polypeptide(L)'
;MTTIPNENPLSAIAGLFGEGFTFISNRRKKYNSDIFKIGIPGLPVICIGGEDAARIFYDPEKFQRKGAVPPPIQKTLTGVNAIHTTDGSVFRSRKEMFLSLMTDENIARLGDLVESELKSAATRWEARRKVTLFTEAAEVLYRAICKWSGVPLNEEDGPKRTKDFLAMVDAFGSLGSRNIRGRKARKRTERWIRKIIKSIREGKSKAQPGSALALTTFHREPDGLLLSPRLAAIELINILRPTVAIAWYVTFAATALITYPSCESAVRDNTDNYRERFINEVRRFYPFAPFMGAKVKQSFSWNDYTFPAGALVLLDMYGTNHDGRLWSRPATFDPDRFIGREIKPFDFLAQGGGDPHSGHRCPGEWITIEALKRFLKFLTSGIAYTVPRQDLSFSLSRMPTLPKSGFVMDHVKKLSPETKFLNLD
;
A
#
# COMPACT_ATOMS: atom_id res chain seq x y z
N MET A 1 -3.72 11.22 -37.97
CA MET A 1 -3.25 10.81 -36.62
C MET A 1 -3.53 11.96 -35.68
N THR A 2 -4.31 11.71 -34.65
CA THR A 2 -4.63 12.72 -33.63
C THR A 2 -3.38 12.95 -32.78
N THR A 3 -3.01 14.22 -32.56
CA THR A 3 -1.83 14.55 -31.73
C THR A 3 -2.18 14.38 -30.25
N ILE A 4 -1.38 13.62 -29.50
CA ILE A 4 -1.54 13.48 -28.05
C ILE A 4 -1.45 14.88 -27.41
N PRO A 5 -2.42 15.30 -26.54
CA PRO A 5 -2.30 16.53 -25.78
C PRO A 5 -0.98 16.61 -25.05
N ASN A 6 -0.29 17.75 -25.09
CA ASN A 6 1.05 17.91 -24.57
C ASN A 6 1.07 18.89 -23.39
N GLU A 7 1.47 18.41 -22.21
CA GLU A 7 1.70 19.25 -21.05
C GLU A 7 3.15 19.76 -21.04
N ASN A 8 3.32 21.04 -20.75
CA ASN A 8 4.65 21.63 -20.62
C ASN A 8 5.41 21.00 -19.44
N PRO A 9 6.71 20.65 -19.54
CA PRO A 9 7.47 20.02 -18.47
C PRO A 9 7.51 20.80 -17.16
N LEU A 10 7.64 22.12 -17.20
CA LEU A 10 7.66 22.97 -16.00
C LEU A 10 6.29 22.96 -15.30
N SER A 11 5.20 23.07 -16.10
CA SER A 11 3.83 22.95 -15.61
C SER A 11 3.58 21.55 -15.02
N ALA A 12 4.10 20.50 -15.65
CA ALA A 12 3.97 19.13 -15.16
C ALA A 12 4.70 18.92 -13.82
N ILE A 13 5.91 19.44 -13.66
CA ILE A 13 6.65 19.39 -12.40
C ILE A 13 5.90 20.17 -11.32
N ALA A 14 5.50 21.41 -11.60
CA ALA A 14 4.74 22.23 -10.66
C ALA A 14 3.42 21.54 -10.26
N GLY A 15 2.69 20.98 -11.24
CA GLY A 15 1.46 20.25 -11.01
C GLY A 15 1.67 18.97 -10.19
N LEU A 16 2.73 18.20 -10.46
CA LEU A 16 3.03 16.99 -9.69
C LEU A 16 3.26 17.29 -8.19
N PHE A 17 3.94 18.39 -7.87
CA PHE A 17 4.16 18.81 -6.48
C PHE A 17 2.98 19.56 -5.87
N GLY A 18 2.25 20.35 -6.65
CA GLY A 18 1.12 21.14 -6.17
C GLY A 18 -0.20 20.36 -6.08
N GLU A 19 -0.44 19.44 -7.01
CA GLU A 19 -1.68 18.67 -7.13
C GLU A 19 -1.54 17.20 -6.66
N GLY A 20 -0.34 16.65 -6.73
CA GLY A 20 0.01 15.33 -6.21
C GLY A 20 -0.88 14.19 -6.76
N PHE A 21 -1.78 13.68 -5.93
CA PHE A 21 -2.70 12.58 -6.29
C PHE A 21 -3.64 12.93 -7.44
N THR A 22 -4.01 14.19 -7.60
CA THR A 22 -4.99 14.63 -8.62
C THR A 22 -4.34 15.12 -9.91
N PHE A 23 -3.00 15.17 -9.99
CA PHE A 23 -2.28 15.73 -11.14
C PHE A 23 -2.73 15.11 -12.46
N ILE A 24 -2.73 13.78 -12.59
CA ILE A 24 -3.07 13.12 -13.86
C ILE A 24 -4.56 13.32 -14.16
N SER A 25 -5.45 13.11 -13.21
CA SER A 25 -6.89 13.25 -13.41
C SER A 25 -7.31 14.68 -13.75
N ASN A 26 -6.65 15.72 -13.20
CA ASN A 26 -6.89 17.11 -13.56
C ASN A 26 -6.49 17.39 -15.01
N ARG A 27 -5.38 16.82 -15.49
CA ARG A 27 -4.95 16.97 -16.90
C ARG A 27 -5.86 16.21 -17.86
N ARG A 28 -6.31 14.99 -17.47
CA ARG A 28 -7.32 14.24 -18.23
C ARG A 28 -8.60 15.08 -18.43
N LYS A 29 -9.09 15.69 -17.36
CA LYS A 29 -10.25 16.62 -17.44
C LYS A 29 -9.96 17.84 -18.31
N LYS A 30 -8.82 18.53 -18.10
CA LYS A 30 -8.40 19.71 -18.86
C LYS A 30 -8.36 19.45 -20.36
N TYR A 31 -7.84 18.29 -20.77
CA TYR A 31 -7.69 17.94 -22.18
C TYR A 31 -8.88 17.14 -22.74
N ASN A 32 -9.88 16.82 -21.92
CA ASN A 32 -10.97 15.91 -22.26
C ASN A 32 -10.43 14.64 -22.96
N SER A 33 -9.38 14.05 -22.37
CA SER A 33 -8.67 12.91 -22.95
C SER A 33 -8.13 12.00 -21.84
N ASP A 34 -8.28 10.70 -22.01
CA ASP A 34 -7.69 9.70 -21.11
C ASP A 34 -6.17 9.53 -21.31
N ILE A 35 -5.60 10.25 -22.29
CA ILE A 35 -4.20 10.18 -22.66
C ILE A 35 -3.64 11.61 -22.82
N PHE A 36 -2.48 11.87 -22.22
CA PHE A 36 -1.67 13.05 -22.53
C PHE A 36 -0.19 12.74 -22.34
N LYS A 37 0.69 13.53 -22.96
CA LYS A 37 2.15 13.41 -22.79
C LYS A 37 2.71 14.59 -22.03
N ILE A 38 3.83 14.37 -21.37
CA ILE A 38 4.68 15.44 -20.80
C ILE A 38 5.89 15.57 -21.71
N GLY A 39 6.07 16.74 -22.26
CA GLY A 39 7.07 17.01 -23.30
C GLY A 39 8.50 17.15 -22.78
N ILE A 40 9.03 16.13 -22.09
CA ILE A 40 10.42 16.11 -21.61
C ILE A 40 11.33 15.68 -22.77
N PRO A 41 12.29 16.50 -23.23
CA PRO A 41 13.23 16.11 -24.28
C PRO A 41 14.00 14.82 -23.90
N GLY A 42 14.04 13.85 -24.81
CA GLY A 42 14.74 12.57 -24.61
C GLY A 42 14.10 11.59 -23.64
N LEU A 43 13.01 11.96 -22.95
CA LEU A 43 12.28 11.09 -22.05
C LEU A 43 10.77 11.23 -22.28
N PRO A 44 10.18 10.53 -23.24
CA PRO A 44 8.74 10.60 -23.46
C PRO A 44 8.00 9.98 -22.26
N VAL A 45 7.21 10.82 -21.58
CA VAL A 45 6.34 10.41 -20.49
C VAL A 45 4.89 10.53 -20.96
N ILE A 46 4.13 9.44 -20.92
CA ILE A 46 2.72 9.40 -21.29
C ILE A 46 1.91 9.08 -20.03
N CYS A 47 0.90 9.89 -19.74
CA CYS A 47 -0.03 9.67 -18.65
C CYS A 47 -1.35 9.14 -19.20
N ILE A 48 -1.90 8.12 -18.57
CA ILE A 48 -3.14 7.46 -18.97
C ILE A 48 -4.04 7.19 -17.74
N GLY A 49 -5.35 7.04 -17.94
CA GLY A 49 -6.26 6.71 -16.85
C GLY A 49 -7.61 6.20 -17.33
N GLY A 50 -8.36 5.57 -16.43
CA GLY A 50 -9.61 4.88 -16.70
C GLY A 50 -9.43 3.37 -16.90
N GLU A 51 -10.54 2.63 -17.02
CA GLU A 51 -10.53 1.16 -17.08
C GLU A 51 -9.77 0.62 -18.28
N ASP A 52 -10.04 1.16 -19.49
CA ASP A 52 -9.38 0.69 -20.72
C ASP A 52 -7.88 0.99 -20.71
N ALA A 53 -7.49 2.15 -20.15
CA ALA A 53 -6.09 2.48 -19.95
C ALA A 53 -5.42 1.54 -18.94
N ALA A 54 -6.11 1.16 -17.88
CA ALA A 54 -5.62 0.15 -16.94
C ALA A 54 -5.47 -1.22 -17.62
N ARG A 55 -6.46 -1.64 -18.43
CA ARG A 55 -6.42 -2.90 -19.15
C ARG A 55 -5.18 -3.02 -20.04
N ILE A 56 -4.89 -1.99 -20.82
CA ILE A 56 -3.71 -2.00 -21.71
C ILE A 56 -2.40 -1.88 -20.93
N PHE A 57 -2.37 -1.12 -19.83
CA PHE A 57 -1.18 -0.92 -19.01
C PHE A 57 -0.67 -2.21 -18.32
N TYR A 58 -1.58 -3.14 -18.07
CA TYR A 58 -1.24 -4.45 -17.48
C TYR A 58 -1.00 -5.54 -18.54
N ASP A 59 -1.02 -5.20 -19.82
CA ASP A 59 -0.67 -6.12 -20.89
C ASP A 59 0.87 -6.38 -20.91
N PRO A 60 1.34 -7.59 -20.59
CA PRO A 60 2.76 -7.91 -20.50
C PRO A 60 3.48 -7.91 -21.84
N GLU A 61 2.74 -7.96 -22.96
CA GLU A 61 3.34 -7.87 -24.29
C GLU A 61 3.66 -6.41 -24.67
N LYS A 62 2.93 -5.46 -24.13
CA LYS A 62 3.11 -4.02 -24.40
C LYS A 62 4.03 -3.33 -23.38
N PHE A 63 3.98 -3.75 -22.12
CA PHE A 63 4.64 -3.06 -21.02
C PHE A 63 5.57 -3.93 -20.21
N GLN A 64 6.61 -3.30 -19.67
CA GLN A 64 7.56 -3.90 -18.73
C GLN A 64 7.77 -2.98 -17.51
N ARG A 65 8.17 -3.57 -16.40
CA ARG A 65 8.52 -2.84 -15.16
C ARG A 65 10.01 -2.52 -15.07
N LYS A 66 10.85 -3.23 -15.81
CA LYS A 66 12.29 -2.96 -15.86
C LYS A 66 12.54 -1.53 -16.33
N GLY A 67 13.25 -0.77 -15.47
CA GLY A 67 13.59 0.63 -15.73
C GLY A 67 12.45 1.65 -15.55
N ALA A 68 11.23 1.22 -15.12
CA ALA A 68 10.11 2.13 -14.92
C ALA A 68 10.14 2.85 -13.56
N VAL A 69 10.69 2.21 -12.52
CA VAL A 69 10.75 2.80 -11.17
C VAL A 69 12.00 3.68 -11.05
N PRO A 70 11.85 4.99 -10.81
CA PRO A 70 13.00 5.91 -10.68
C PRO A 70 13.96 5.52 -9.54
N PRO A 71 15.28 5.73 -9.68
CA PRO A 71 16.27 5.39 -8.67
C PRO A 71 16.01 5.97 -7.27
N PRO A 72 15.50 7.20 -7.09
CA PRO A 72 15.14 7.73 -5.78
C PRO A 72 14.09 6.86 -5.05
N ILE A 73 13.08 6.36 -5.78
CA ILE A 73 12.03 5.49 -5.24
C ILE A 73 12.59 4.10 -4.93
N GLN A 74 13.42 3.53 -5.81
CA GLN A 74 14.08 2.25 -5.51
C GLN A 74 14.92 2.34 -4.23
N LYS A 75 15.70 3.41 -4.05
CA LYS A 75 16.61 3.60 -2.92
C LYS A 75 15.89 3.88 -1.58
N THR A 76 14.60 4.14 -1.59
CA THR A 76 13.77 4.38 -0.39
C THR A 76 12.74 3.29 -0.20
N LEU A 77 11.92 3.02 -1.20
CA LEU A 77 10.71 2.22 -1.08
C LEU A 77 10.89 0.76 -1.50
N THR A 78 11.14 0.49 -2.79
CA THR A 78 11.08 -0.88 -3.33
C THR A 78 12.37 -1.68 -3.13
N GLY A 79 13.52 -1.05 -3.07
CA GLY A 79 14.83 -1.68 -3.18
C GLY A 79 15.29 -1.79 -4.64
N VAL A 80 16.61 -1.86 -4.81
CA VAL A 80 17.24 -1.98 -6.14
C VAL A 80 17.16 -3.43 -6.60
N ASN A 81 16.73 -3.66 -7.83
CA ASN A 81 16.53 -4.98 -8.45
C ASN A 81 15.45 -5.84 -7.76
N ALA A 82 14.53 -5.22 -7.04
CA ALA A 82 13.38 -5.88 -6.43
C ALA A 82 12.37 -6.33 -7.47
N ILE A 83 11.46 -7.22 -7.07
CA ILE A 83 10.35 -7.74 -7.90
C ILE A 83 9.61 -6.64 -8.68
N HIS A 84 9.46 -5.44 -8.10
CA HIS A 84 8.80 -4.28 -8.73
C HIS A 84 9.52 -3.74 -9.98
N THR A 85 10.74 -4.21 -10.25
CA THR A 85 11.60 -3.77 -11.35
C THR A 85 12.03 -4.95 -12.24
N THR A 86 11.35 -6.08 -12.14
CA THR A 86 11.61 -7.31 -12.90
C THR A 86 10.42 -7.69 -13.75
N ASP A 87 10.70 -8.44 -14.80
CA ASP A 87 9.71 -8.98 -15.76
C ASP A 87 10.07 -10.44 -16.09
N GLY A 88 9.23 -11.11 -16.88
CA GLY A 88 9.49 -12.45 -17.41
C GLY A 88 9.59 -13.54 -16.33
N SER A 89 10.52 -14.48 -16.50
CA SER A 89 10.68 -15.63 -15.59
C SER A 89 11.12 -15.24 -14.19
N VAL A 90 11.99 -14.25 -14.05
CA VAL A 90 12.45 -13.72 -12.74
C VAL A 90 11.27 -13.13 -11.96
N PHE A 91 10.44 -12.32 -12.61
CA PHE A 91 9.23 -11.79 -11.99
C PHE A 91 8.30 -12.92 -11.53
N ARG A 92 7.99 -13.89 -12.43
CA ARG A 92 7.10 -15.00 -12.10
C ARG A 92 7.60 -15.80 -10.90
N SER A 93 8.87 -16.21 -10.91
CA SER A 93 9.47 -16.98 -9.80
C SER A 93 9.35 -16.26 -8.45
N ARG A 94 9.67 -14.96 -8.41
CA ARG A 94 9.52 -14.17 -7.17
C ARG A 94 8.07 -13.93 -6.80
N LYS A 95 7.18 -13.75 -7.79
CA LYS A 95 5.74 -13.58 -7.56
C LYS A 95 5.15 -14.85 -6.93
N GLU A 96 5.50 -16.02 -7.44
CA GLU A 96 5.11 -17.31 -6.88
C GLU A 96 5.58 -17.48 -5.43
N MET A 97 6.83 -17.08 -5.12
CA MET A 97 7.32 -17.05 -3.74
C MET A 97 6.45 -16.18 -2.83
N PHE A 98 6.00 -15.00 -3.27
CA PHE A 98 5.11 -14.17 -2.47
C PHE A 98 3.71 -14.77 -2.36
N LEU A 99 3.17 -15.33 -3.43
CA LEU A 99 1.84 -15.92 -3.45
C LEU A 99 1.76 -17.19 -2.60
N SER A 100 2.82 -17.99 -2.52
CA SER A 100 2.86 -19.17 -1.65
C SER A 100 2.69 -18.84 -0.16
N LEU A 101 2.88 -17.58 0.22
CA LEU A 101 2.60 -17.06 1.57
C LEU A 101 1.15 -16.61 1.75
N MET A 102 0.38 -16.44 0.67
CA MET A 102 -0.97 -15.86 0.69
C MET A 102 -2.05 -16.93 0.71
N THR A 103 -1.86 -17.99 1.49
CA THR A 103 -2.91 -18.98 1.76
C THR A 103 -3.90 -18.43 2.79
N ASP A 104 -5.14 -18.93 2.76
CA ASP A 104 -6.19 -18.52 3.71
C ASP A 104 -5.75 -18.70 5.16
N GLU A 105 -5.05 -19.81 5.46
CA GLU A 105 -4.48 -20.09 6.77
C GLU A 105 -3.45 -19.03 7.20
N ASN A 106 -2.52 -18.69 6.32
CA ASN A 106 -1.50 -17.68 6.62
C ASN A 106 -2.09 -16.27 6.75
N ILE A 107 -3.10 -15.94 5.95
CA ILE A 107 -3.82 -14.67 6.05
C ILE A 107 -4.56 -14.58 7.39
N ALA A 108 -5.31 -15.63 7.76
CA ALA A 108 -5.99 -15.72 9.06
C ALA A 108 -5.00 -15.62 10.22
N ARG A 109 -3.87 -16.35 10.15
CA ARG A 109 -2.79 -16.28 11.15
C ARG A 109 -2.23 -14.87 11.34
N LEU A 110 -2.08 -14.09 10.26
CA LEU A 110 -1.69 -12.69 10.40
C LEU A 110 -2.78 -11.88 11.10
N GLY A 111 -4.05 -12.11 10.76
CA GLY A 111 -5.19 -11.49 11.44
C GLY A 111 -5.16 -11.74 12.94
N ASP A 112 -4.94 -12.97 13.37
CA ASP A 112 -4.87 -13.35 14.78
C ASP A 112 -3.68 -12.69 15.49
N LEU A 113 -2.53 -12.61 14.84
CA LEU A 113 -1.37 -11.89 15.36
C LEU A 113 -1.65 -10.38 15.50
N VAL A 114 -2.33 -9.77 14.53
CA VAL A 114 -2.76 -8.37 14.63
C VAL A 114 -3.71 -8.17 15.81
N GLU A 115 -4.69 -9.05 15.99
CA GLU A 115 -5.63 -9.00 17.13
C GLU A 115 -4.90 -9.14 18.47
N SER A 116 -3.96 -10.07 18.58
CA SER A 116 -3.13 -10.26 19.77
C SER A 116 -2.29 -9.01 20.10
N GLU A 117 -1.65 -8.41 19.09
CA GLU A 117 -0.87 -7.18 19.28
C GLU A 117 -1.75 -5.98 19.63
N LEU A 118 -2.97 -5.89 19.09
CA LEU A 118 -3.95 -4.86 19.46
C LEU A 118 -4.37 -4.98 20.93
N LYS A 119 -4.67 -6.20 21.43
CA LYS A 119 -4.97 -6.44 22.84
C LYS A 119 -3.82 -6.03 23.75
N SER A 120 -2.58 -6.36 23.37
CA SER A 120 -1.37 -5.95 24.10
C SER A 120 -1.16 -4.43 24.04
N ALA A 121 -1.41 -3.81 22.90
CA ALA A 121 -1.30 -2.36 22.74
C ALA A 121 -2.35 -1.62 23.60
N ALA A 122 -3.59 -2.10 23.66
CA ALA A 122 -4.65 -1.48 24.45
C ALA A 122 -4.27 -1.36 25.93
N THR A 123 -3.58 -2.35 26.51
CA THR A 123 -3.09 -2.27 27.89
C THR A 123 -2.11 -1.11 28.09
N ARG A 124 -1.26 -0.84 27.07
CA ARG A 124 -0.35 0.31 27.11
C ARG A 124 -1.08 1.64 26.86
N TRP A 125 -2.17 1.62 26.09
CA TRP A 125 -2.96 2.80 25.75
C TRP A 125 -3.79 3.30 26.94
N GLU A 126 -4.33 2.39 27.76
CA GLU A 126 -5.06 2.73 28.98
C GLU A 126 -4.21 3.56 29.96
N ALA A 127 -2.90 3.31 30.02
CA ALA A 127 -1.98 4.05 30.86
C ALA A 127 -1.60 5.44 30.29
N ARG A 128 -2.07 5.79 29.08
CA ARG A 128 -1.74 7.05 28.41
C ARG A 128 -2.97 7.93 28.25
N ARG A 129 -2.81 9.21 28.49
CA ARG A 129 -3.88 10.17 28.27
C ARG A 129 -4.26 10.28 26.79
N LYS A 130 -3.26 10.27 25.88
CA LYS A 130 -3.47 10.41 24.44
C LYS A 130 -2.70 9.34 23.67
N VAL A 131 -3.35 8.83 22.63
CA VAL A 131 -2.82 7.80 21.74
C VAL A 131 -2.97 8.28 20.30
N THR A 132 -1.89 8.33 19.53
CA THR A 132 -1.94 8.64 18.10
C THR A 132 -2.04 7.34 17.32
N LEU A 133 -3.20 7.06 16.77
CA LEU A 133 -3.51 5.76 16.13
C LEU A 133 -2.53 5.41 15.02
N PHE A 134 -2.10 6.35 14.19
CA PHE A 134 -1.17 6.08 13.10
C PHE A 134 0.12 5.41 13.56
N THR A 135 0.76 5.94 14.58
CA THR A 135 2.02 5.40 15.09
C THR A 135 1.83 4.09 15.82
N GLU A 136 0.75 3.95 16.56
CA GLU A 136 0.42 2.72 17.29
C GLU A 136 0.02 1.60 16.34
N ALA A 137 -0.81 1.88 15.32
CA ALA A 137 -1.17 0.91 14.30
C ALA A 137 0.08 0.41 13.52
N ALA A 138 1.01 1.31 13.21
CA ALA A 138 2.26 0.92 12.57
C ALA A 138 3.11 -0.01 13.46
N GLU A 139 3.16 0.22 14.77
CA GLU A 139 3.87 -0.65 15.71
C GLU A 139 3.18 -2.01 15.87
N VAL A 140 1.87 -2.04 15.99
CA VAL A 140 1.07 -3.28 16.01
C VAL A 140 1.34 -4.11 14.75
N LEU A 141 1.24 -3.50 13.58
CA LEU A 141 1.49 -4.16 12.29
C LEU A 141 2.94 -4.64 12.15
N TYR A 142 3.91 -3.84 12.62
CA TYR A 142 5.32 -4.23 12.63
C TYR A 142 5.55 -5.49 13.48
N ARG A 143 5.01 -5.53 14.70
CA ARG A 143 5.15 -6.66 15.60
C ARG A 143 4.48 -7.92 15.04
N ALA A 144 3.25 -7.77 14.56
CA ALA A 144 2.50 -8.85 13.93
C ALA A 144 3.23 -9.42 12.72
N ILE A 145 3.72 -8.58 11.79
CA ILE A 145 4.38 -9.07 10.59
C ILE A 145 5.76 -9.68 10.87
N CYS A 146 6.51 -9.20 11.88
CA CYS A 146 7.75 -9.85 12.28
C CYS A 146 7.48 -11.28 12.80
N LYS A 147 6.48 -11.45 13.70
CA LYS A 147 6.06 -12.77 14.20
C LYS A 147 5.58 -13.67 13.05
N TRP A 148 4.76 -13.14 12.17
CA TRP A 148 4.24 -13.87 11.02
C TRP A 148 5.33 -14.32 10.04
N SER A 149 6.28 -13.45 9.76
CA SER A 149 7.36 -13.72 8.80
C SER A 149 8.51 -14.55 9.36
N GLY A 150 8.53 -14.81 10.67
CA GLY A 150 9.65 -15.48 11.35
C GLY A 150 10.89 -14.60 11.57
N VAL A 151 10.76 -13.27 11.42
CA VAL A 151 11.85 -12.33 11.69
C VAL A 151 11.98 -12.14 13.21
N PRO A 152 13.15 -12.36 13.80
CA PRO A 152 13.36 -12.17 15.23
C PRO A 152 12.99 -10.76 15.67
N LEU A 153 12.12 -10.67 16.68
CA LEU A 153 11.65 -9.42 17.28
C LEU A 153 12.45 -9.14 18.55
N ASN A 154 13.12 -8.00 18.60
CA ASN A 154 13.65 -7.45 19.84
C ASN A 154 12.67 -6.35 20.30
N GLU A 155 12.12 -6.51 21.50
CA GLU A 155 11.11 -5.60 22.06
C GLU A 155 11.61 -4.16 22.17
N GLU A 156 12.87 -3.97 22.58
CA GLU A 156 13.47 -2.63 22.73
C GLU A 156 13.68 -1.91 21.39
N ASP A 157 13.94 -2.68 20.31
CA ASP A 157 14.15 -2.13 18.97
C ASP A 157 12.82 -1.82 18.22
N GLY A 158 11.70 -2.32 18.71
CA GLY A 158 10.39 -2.23 18.05
C GLY A 158 10.04 -0.81 17.56
N PRO A 159 10.00 0.20 18.44
CA PRO A 159 9.67 1.57 18.04
C PRO A 159 10.66 2.18 17.03
N LYS A 160 11.95 1.85 17.14
CA LYS A 160 12.97 2.32 16.21
C LYS A 160 12.83 1.70 14.82
N ARG A 161 12.55 0.40 14.75
CA ARG A 161 12.32 -0.31 13.49
C ARG A 161 11.04 0.15 12.82
N THR A 162 9.97 0.32 13.57
CA THR A 162 8.72 0.89 13.06
C THR A 162 8.95 2.26 12.41
N LYS A 163 9.69 3.16 13.08
CA LYS A 163 10.07 4.46 12.52
C LYS A 163 10.87 4.34 11.22
N ASP A 164 11.74 3.34 11.09
CA ASP A 164 12.48 3.10 9.85
C ASP A 164 11.54 2.66 8.72
N PHE A 165 10.56 1.77 8.96
CA PHE A 165 9.58 1.37 7.96
C PHE A 165 8.69 2.55 7.54
N LEU A 166 8.19 3.34 8.50
CA LEU A 166 7.41 4.54 8.21
C LEU A 166 8.21 5.55 7.38
N ALA A 167 9.48 5.77 7.71
CA ALA A 167 10.33 6.70 6.97
C ALA A 167 10.59 6.25 5.52
N MET A 168 10.67 4.95 5.26
CA MET A 168 10.78 4.41 3.89
C MET A 168 9.54 4.72 3.06
N VAL A 169 8.34 4.57 3.64
CA VAL A 169 7.06 4.85 2.97
C VAL A 169 6.88 6.37 2.82
N ASP A 170 7.12 7.15 3.88
CA ASP A 170 6.99 8.61 3.87
C ASP A 170 7.93 9.31 2.88
N ALA A 171 8.99 8.64 2.46
CA ALA A 171 9.92 9.16 1.44
C ALA A 171 9.37 9.11 0.02
N PHE A 172 8.27 8.39 -0.24
CA PHE A 172 7.65 8.31 -1.56
C PHE A 172 7.18 9.71 -2.02
N GLY A 173 7.43 10.04 -3.29
CA GLY A 173 7.03 11.33 -3.86
C GLY A 173 7.71 12.54 -3.22
N SER A 174 8.79 12.36 -2.45
CA SER A 174 9.49 13.46 -1.78
C SER A 174 10.93 13.66 -2.26
N LEU A 175 11.36 14.90 -2.20
CA LEU A 175 12.75 15.32 -2.31
C LEU A 175 13.23 15.88 -0.97
N GLY A 176 14.52 16.10 -0.80
CA GLY A 176 15.09 16.72 0.41
C GLY A 176 15.09 15.79 1.64
N SER A 177 14.78 16.35 2.81
CA SER A 177 14.99 15.70 4.11
C SER A 177 14.20 14.39 4.30
N ARG A 178 12.97 14.31 3.78
CA ARG A 178 12.16 13.08 3.83
C ARG A 178 12.81 11.96 3.04
N ASN A 179 13.27 12.24 1.81
CA ASN A 179 13.98 11.27 0.98
C ASN A 179 15.27 10.79 1.65
N ILE A 180 16.07 11.72 2.22
CA ILE A 180 17.31 11.38 2.94
C ILE A 180 17.02 10.46 4.14
N ARG A 181 15.99 10.76 4.94
CA ARG A 181 15.57 9.91 6.07
C ARG A 181 15.18 8.51 5.60
N GLY A 182 14.36 8.42 4.55
CA GLY A 182 13.94 7.14 3.96
C GLY A 182 15.12 6.31 3.44
N ARG A 183 16.08 6.92 2.75
CA ARG A 183 17.31 6.23 2.28
C ARG A 183 18.17 5.72 3.44
N LYS A 184 18.33 6.51 4.50
CA LYS A 184 19.06 6.09 5.70
C LYS A 184 18.33 4.93 6.41
N ALA A 185 17.01 5.02 6.56
CA ALA A 185 16.17 3.97 7.13
C ALA A 185 16.28 2.68 6.31
N ARG A 186 16.14 2.76 4.99
CA ARG A 186 16.31 1.61 4.09
C ARG A 186 17.65 0.93 4.25
N LYS A 187 18.76 1.69 4.25
CA LYS A 187 20.12 1.13 4.44
C LYS A 187 20.25 0.41 5.79
N ARG A 188 19.67 0.96 6.88
CA ARG A 188 19.71 0.31 8.20
C ARG A 188 18.93 -1.00 8.20
N THR A 189 17.73 -0.98 7.65
CA THR A 189 16.84 -2.16 7.58
C THR A 189 17.43 -3.26 6.69
N GLU A 190 17.94 -2.92 5.50
CA GLU A 190 18.62 -3.90 4.63
C GLU A 190 19.84 -4.52 5.32
N ARG A 191 20.63 -3.74 6.07
CA ARG A 191 21.77 -4.25 6.81
C ARG A 191 21.35 -5.20 7.92
N TRP A 192 20.28 -4.87 8.64
CA TRP A 192 19.73 -5.70 9.71
C TRP A 192 19.24 -7.05 9.18
N ILE A 193 18.33 -7.04 8.20
CA ILE A 193 17.77 -8.26 7.60
C ILE A 193 18.86 -9.10 6.92
N ARG A 194 19.81 -8.47 6.21
CA ARG A 194 20.95 -9.17 5.60
C ARG A 194 21.82 -9.91 6.62
N LYS A 195 22.01 -9.36 7.82
CA LYS A 195 22.73 -10.05 8.90
C LYS A 195 22.01 -11.32 9.33
N ILE A 196 20.67 -11.26 9.48
CA ILE A 196 19.84 -12.42 9.83
C ILE A 196 19.96 -13.50 8.75
N ILE A 197 19.78 -13.14 7.48
CA ILE A 197 19.87 -14.06 6.34
C ILE A 197 21.26 -14.73 6.27
N LYS A 198 22.33 -13.96 6.46
CA LYS A 198 23.69 -14.53 6.48
C LYS A 198 23.87 -15.51 7.62
N SER A 199 23.45 -15.17 8.84
CA SER A 199 23.53 -16.05 10.00
C SER A 199 22.80 -17.38 9.78
N ILE A 200 21.62 -17.35 9.11
CA ILE A 200 20.87 -18.56 8.77
C ILE A 200 21.64 -19.41 7.72
N ARG A 201 22.15 -18.78 6.66
CA ARG A 201 22.90 -19.49 5.62
C ARG A 201 24.21 -20.07 6.11
N GLU A 202 24.82 -19.47 7.12
CA GLU A 202 26.03 -19.94 7.80
C GLU A 202 25.74 -21.01 8.89
N GLY A 203 24.46 -21.40 9.06
CA GLY A 203 24.04 -22.39 10.07
C GLY A 203 24.09 -21.89 11.52
N LYS A 204 24.38 -20.60 11.76
CA LYS A 204 24.48 -19.98 13.09
C LYS A 204 23.12 -19.71 13.74
N SER A 205 22.06 -19.61 12.94
CA SER A 205 20.67 -19.49 13.38
C SER A 205 19.75 -20.25 12.43
N LYS A 206 18.50 -20.50 12.86
CA LYS A 206 17.50 -21.24 12.09
C LYS A 206 16.35 -20.34 11.72
N ALA A 207 15.81 -20.50 10.52
CA ALA A 207 14.51 -19.94 10.13
C ALA A 207 13.43 -21.01 10.29
N GLN A 208 12.23 -20.59 10.73
CA GLN A 208 11.08 -21.50 10.77
C GLN A 208 10.73 -21.94 9.34
N PRO A 209 10.63 -23.23 9.06
CA PRO A 209 10.22 -23.73 7.75
C PRO A 209 8.89 -23.10 7.29
N GLY A 210 8.78 -22.79 6.01
CA GLY A 210 7.57 -22.15 5.44
C GLY A 210 7.39 -20.66 5.77
N SER A 211 8.19 -20.09 6.68
CA SER A 211 8.12 -18.66 6.99
C SER A 211 8.65 -17.80 5.83
N ALA A 212 8.18 -16.54 5.74
CA ALA A 212 8.69 -15.61 4.74
C ALA A 212 10.22 -15.41 4.83
N LEU A 213 10.78 -15.44 6.05
CA LEU A 213 12.23 -15.40 6.26
C LEU A 213 12.92 -16.62 5.65
N ALA A 214 12.39 -17.83 5.85
CA ALA A 214 12.96 -19.04 5.26
C ALA A 214 12.86 -19.02 3.73
N LEU A 215 11.68 -18.72 3.20
CA LEU A 215 11.42 -18.67 1.76
C LEU A 215 12.36 -17.67 1.07
N THR A 216 12.45 -16.44 1.55
CA THR A 216 13.34 -15.43 0.94
C THR A 216 14.81 -15.74 1.12
N THR A 217 15.20 -16.39 2.24
CA THR A 217 16.59 -16.79 2.50
C THR A 217 17.07 -17.85 1.51
N PHE A 218 16.21 -18.81 1.14
CA PHE A 218 16.59 -19.96 0.31
C PHE A 218 15.98 -19.93 -1.09
N HIS A 219 15.31 -18.83 -1.48
CA HIS A 219 14.78 -18.67 -2.82
C HIS A 219 15.86 -18.74 -3.88
N ARG A 220 15.58 -19.52 -4.93
CA ARG A 220 16.43 -19.63 -6.12
C ARG A 220 15.78 -18.94 -7.30
N GLU A 221 16.58 -18.19 -8.03
CA GLU A 221 16.20 -17.60 -9.32
C GLU A 221 16.04 -18.70 -10.38
N PRO A 222 15.43 -18.40 -11.54
CA PRO A 222 15.28 -19.37 -12.62
C PRO A 222 16.58 -19.99 -13.15
N ASP A 223 17.72 -19.36 -12.92
CA ASP A 223 19.06 -19.89 -13.21
C ASP A 223 19.58 -20.86 -12.14
N GLY A 224 18.80 -21.16 -11.10
CA GLY A 224 19.14 -22.06 -10.01
C GLY A 224 19.97 -21.40 -8.91
N LEU A 225 20.44 -20.16 -9.07
CA LEU A 225 21.25 -19.46 -8.10
C LEU A 225 20.39 -18.90 -6.94
N LEU A 226 20.92 -18.95 -5.74
CA LEU A 226 20.31 -18.30 -4.59
C LEU A 226 20.31 -16.77 -4.78
N LEU A 227 19.23 -16.10 -4.38
CA LEU A 227 19.25 -14.64 -4.25
C LEU A 227 20.49 -14.22 -3.45
N SER A 228 21.18 -13.16 -3.88
CA SER A 228 22.24 -12.60 -3.03
C SER A 228 21.67 -12.26 -1.64
N PRO A 229 22.45 -12.31 -0.55
CA PRO A 229 21.94 -11.95 0.78
C PRO A 229 21.33 -10.55 0.87
N ARG A 230 21.77 -9.64 0.00
CA ARG A 230 21.20 -8.31 -0.12
C ARG A 230 19.83 -8.34 -0.79
N LEU A 231 19.70 -9.08 -1.88
CA LEU A 231 18.44 -9.15 -2.64
C LEU A 231 17.38 -9.92 -1.86
N ALA A 232 17.75 -11.01 -1.19
CA ALA A 232 16.86 -11.71 -0.27
C ALA A 232 16.35 -10.80 0.86
N ALA A 233 17.22 -9.93 1.42
CA ALA A 233 16.80 -8.94 2.39
C ALA A 233 15.85 -7.89 1.79
N ILE A 234 16.08 -7.46 0.56
CA ILE A 234 15.20 -6.54 -0.17
C ILE A 234 13.81 -7.14 -0.33
N GLU A 235 13.71 -8.40 -0.77
CA GLU A 235 12.41 -9.06 -0.99
C GLU A 235 11.68 -9.32 0.33
N LEU A 236 12.37 -9.71 1.40
CA LEU A 236 11.74 -9.82 2.72
C LEU A 236 11.21 -8.46 3.21
N ILE A 237 11.95 -7.37 3.02
CA ILE A 237 11.49 -6.03 3.36
C ILE A 237 10.26 -5.64 2.53
N ASN A 238 10.11 -6.15 1.31
CA ASN A 238 8.94 -5.93 0.48
C ASN A 238 7.68 -6.70 0.95
N ILE A 239 7.81 -7.57 1.95
CA ILE A 239 6.71 -8.15 2.73
C ILE A 239 6.47 -7.30 3.99
N LEU A 240 7.52 -7.02 4.77
CA LEU A 240 7.42 -6.32 6.05
C LEU A 240 6.92 -4.88 5.90
N ARG A 241 7.53 -4.10 5.01
CA ARG A 241 7.24 -2.67 4.83
C ARG A 241 5.81 -2.39 4.36
N PRO A 242 5.27 -3.09 3.33
CA PRO A 242 3.89 -2.85 2.90
C PRO A 242 2.88 -3.16 3.99
N THR A 243 3.12 -4.18 4.81
CA THR A 243 2.25 -4.52 5.93
C THR A 243 2.23 -3.39 6.97
N VAL A 244 3.39 -2.82 7.31
CA VAL A 244 3.44 -1.62 8.20
C VAL A 244 2.73 -0.42 7.56
N ALA A 245 2.77 -0.30 6.22
CA ALA A 245 2.10 0.78 5.50
C ALA A 245 0.56 0.69 5.56
N ILE A 246 -0.04 -0.44 5.96
CA ILE A 246 -1.49 -0.55 6.20
C ILE A 246 -1.94 0.46 7.26
N ALA A 247 -1.04 0.94 8.14
CA ALA A 247 -1.33 1.98 9.12
C ALA A 247 -1.95 3.26 8.51
N TRP A 248 -1.62 3.61 7.26
CA TRP A 248 -2.29 4.68 6.51
C TRP A 248 -3.77 4.40 6.31
N TYR A 249 -4.11 3.20 5.84
CA TYR A 249 -5.49 2.79 5.67
C TYR A 249 -6.23 2.68 7.01
N VAL A 250 -5.59 2.16 8.07
CA VAL A 250 -6.18 2.11 9.43
C VAL A 250 -6.54 3.52 9.89
N THR A 251 -5.65 4.49 9.69
CA THR A 251 -5.89 5.88 10.10
C THR A 251 -7.03 6.51 9.30
N PHE A 252 -7.09 6.27 7.99
CA PHE A 252 -8.19 6.74 7.16
C PHE A 252 -9.51 6.03 7.50
N ALA A 253 -9.48 4.73 7.81
CA ALA A 253 -10.67 4.00 8.25
C ALA A 253 -11.24 4.56 9.56
N ALA A 254 -10.39 4.86 10.54
CA ALA A 254 -10.81 5.53 11.77
C ALA A 254 -11.33 6.95 11.51
N THR A 255 -10.70 7.69 10.59
CA THR A 255 -11.19 9.01 10.15
C THR A 255 -12.57 8.90 9.51
N ALA A 256 -12.79 7.88 8.67
CA ALA A 256 -14.09 7.65 8.04
C ALA A 256 -15.19 7.32 9.06
N LEU A 257 -14.91 6.53 10.09
CA LEU A 257 -15.88 6.24 11.16
C LEU A 257 -16.39 7.50 11.86
N ILE A 258 -15.49 8.47 12.11
CA ILE A 258 -15.87 9.73 12.75
C ILE A 258 -16.54 10.72 11.76
N THR A 259 -16.10 10.71 10.51
CA THR A 259 -16.66 11.60 9.47
C THR A 259 -18.05 11.14 9.02
N TYR A 260 -18.28 9.83 9.05
CA TYR A 260 -19.55 9.18 8.64
C TYR A 260 -20.08 8.28 9.78
N PRO A 261 -20.63 8.90 10.85
CA PRO A 261 -21.02 8.14 12.07
C PRO A 261 -22.07 7.06 11.84
N SER A 262 -22.92 7.22 10.82
CA SER A 262 -23.90 6.19 10.42
C SER A 262 -23.29 4.85 10.01
N CYS A 263 -22.00 4.82 9.68
CA CYS A 263 -21.31 3.59 9.34
C CYS A 263 -20.84 2.79 10.58
N GLU A 264 -20.74 3.41 11.75
CA GLU A 264 -20.06 2.79 12.91
C GLU A 264 -20.80 1.52 13.40
N SER A 265 -22.10 1.60 13.60
CA SER A 265 -22.91 0.44 14.03
C SER A 265 -22.82 -0.69 12.99
N ALA A 266 -22.99 -0.38 11.71
CA ALA A 266 -22.91 -1.35 10.63
C ALA A 266 -21.52 -2.02 10.54
N VAL A 267 -20.44 -1.26 10.75
CA VAL A 267 -19.08 -1.81 10.83
C VAL A 267 -18.90 -2.71 12.05
N ARG A 268 -19.46 -2.32 13.20
CA ARG A 268 -19.42 -3.11 14.45
C ARG A 268 -20.17 -4.43 14.29
N ASP A 269 -21.42 -4.36 13.86
CA ASP A 269 -22.32 -5.50 13.75
C ASP A 269 -21.97 -6.41 12.57
N ASN A 270 -21.37 -5.84 11.51
CA ASN A 270 -20.89 -6.53 10.31
C ASN A 270 -21.97 -7.36 9.59
N THR A 271 -23.24 -6.94 9.67
CA THR A 271 -24.33 -7.56 8.92
C THR A 271 -24.04 -7.48 7.42
N ASP A 272 -24.32 -8.55 6.68
CA ASP A 272 -24.10 -8.66 5.24
C ASP A 272 -22.67 -8.28 4.80
N ASN A 273 -21.69 -8.64 5.62
CA ASN A 273 -20.27 -8.37 5.37
C ASN A 273 -19.95 -6.86 5.19
N TYR A 274 -20.70 -5.99 5.89
CA TYR A 274 -20.57 -4.52 5.75
C TYR A 274 -19.14 -4.03 5.98
N ARG A 275 -18.40 -4.66 6.90
CA ARG A 275 -16.99 -4.29 7.19
C ARG A 275 -16.10 -4.38 5.97
N GLU A 276 -16.30 -5.38 5.11
CA GLU A 276 -15.54 -5.51 3.88
C GLU A 276 -15.92 -4.44 2.85
N ARG A 277 -17.22 -4.12 2.72
CA ARG A 277 -17.67 -3.01 1.86
C ARG A 277 -17.09 -1.68 2.33
N PHE A 278 -17.10 -1.41 3.62
CA PHE A 278 -16.46 -0.23 4.21
C PHE A 278 -14.96 -0.17 3.93
N ILE A 279 -14.24 -1.29 4.08
CA ILE A 279 -12.80 -1.39 3.77
C ILE A 279 -12.54 -1.10 2.29
N ASN A 280 -13.35 -1.64 1.39
CA ASN A 280 -13.19 -1.38 -0.04
C ASN A 280 -13.44 0.09 -0.37
N GLU A 281 -14.43 0.73 0.28
CA GLU A 281 -14.65 2.16 0.10
C GLU A 281 -13.52 3.00 0.69
N VAL A 282 -12.96 2.65 1.83
CA VAL A 282 -11.75 3.30 2.37
C VAL A 282 -10.59 3.20 1.36
N ARG A 283 -10.36 2.03 0.77
CA ARG A 283 -9.31 1.79 -0.21
C ARG A 283 -9.53 2.52 -1.53
N ARG A 284 -10.79 2.73 -1.92
CA ARG A 284 -11.18 3.49 -3.12
C ARG A 284 -11.04 4.99 -2.91
N PHE A 285 -11.61 5.48 -1.81
CA PHE A 285 -11.84 6.89 -1.57
C PHE A 285 -10.61 7.63 -1.06
N TYR A 286 -9.86 7.02 -0.12
CA TYR A 286 -8.72 7.68 0.48
C TYR A 286 -7.43 7.49 -0.34
N PRO A 287 -6.57 8.52 -0.41
CA PRO A 287 -5.38 8.50 -1.24
C PRO A 287 -4.28 7.63 -0.63
N PHE A 288 -3.88 6.56 -1.35
CA PHE A 288 -2.77 5.70 -0.94
C PHE A 288 -1.67 5.64 -2.01
N ALA A 289 -2.00 5.28 -3.24
CA ALA A 289 -1.09 5.27 -4.38
C ALA A 289 -1.62 6.21 -5.48
N PRO A 290 -0.85 7.23 -5.88
CA PRO A 290 -1.33 8.20 -6.87
C PRO A 290 -1.35 7.61 -8.29
N PHE A 291 -0.26 6.95 -8.69
CA PHE A 291 -0.06 6.38 -10.02
C PHE A 291 0.96 5.24 -9.99
N MET A 292 0.99 4.45 -11.05
CA MET A 292 1.96 3.38 -11.27
C MET A 292 2.70 3.59 -12.59
N GLY A 293 3.98 3.27 -12.63
CA GLY A 293 4.83 3.41 -13.83
C GLY A 293 5.11 2.08 -14.53
N ALA A 294 5.17 2.11 -15.88
CA ALA A 294 5.67 1.05 -16.73
C ALA A 294 6.40 1.64 -17.93
N LYS A 295 7.27 0.86 -18.57
CA LYS A 295 7.89 1.24 -19.84
C LYS A 295 7.29 0.45 -21.00
N VAL A 296 7.13 1.13 -22.12
CA VAL A 296 6.73 0.50 -23.38
C VAL A 296 7.83 -0.44 -23.86
N LYS A 297 7.52 -1.71 -24.12
CA LYS A 297 8.46 -2.72 -24.63
C LYS A 297 8.76 -2.52 -26.11
N GLN A 298 7.70 -2.45 -26.93
CA GLN A 298 7.74 -2.23 -28.36
C GLN A 298 6.71 -1.17 -28.72
N SER A 299 6.99 -0.37 -29.73
CA SER A 299 6.06 0.66 -30.19
C SER A 299 4.75 0.03 -30.61
N PHE A 300 3.64 0.60 -30.15
CA PHE A 300 2.28 0.17 -30.51
C PHE A 300 1.35 1.39 -30.60
N SER A 301 0.20 1.23 -31.22
CA SER A 301 -0.84 2.25 -31.27
C SER A 301 -2.05 1.82 -30.42
N TRP A 302 -2.65 2.81 -29.73
CA TRP A 302 -3.89 2.64 -28.97
C TRP A 302 -4.67 3.97 -28.96
N ASN A 303 -5.96 3.92 -29.24
CA ASN A 303 -6.83 5.11 -29.38
C ASN A 303 -6.23 6.17 -30.33
N ASP A 304 -5.75 5.73 -31.50
CA ASP A 304 -5.10 6.57 -32.52
C ASP A 304 -3.78 7.24 -32.09
N TYR A 305 -3.25 6.91 -30.92
CA TYR A 305 -1.97 7.43 -30.44
C TYR A 305 -0.87 6.38 -30.48
N THR A 306 0.33 6.81 -30.89
CA THR A 306 1.51 5.95 -30.86
C THR A 306 2.22 6.03 -29.52
N PHE A 307 2.47 4.88 -28.92
CA PHE A 307 3.29 4.69 -27.72
C PHE A 307 4.68 4.21 -28.18
N PRO A 308 5.71 5.09 -28.20
CA PRO A 308 7.02 4.68 -28.69
C PRO A 308 7.74 3.77 -27.70
N ALA A 309 8.53 2.82 -28.20
CA ALA A 309 9.35 1.93 -27.38
C ALA A 309 10.22 2.72 -26.39
N GLY A 310 10.33 2.25 -25.16
CA GLY A 310 11.07 2.91 -24.07
C GLY A 310 10.37 4.07 -23.38
N ALA A 311 9.22 4.56 -23.89
CA ALA A 311 8.45 5.60 -23.23
C ALA A 311 8.03 5.15 -21.81
N LEU A 312 8.12 6.07 -20.85
CA LEU A 312 7.56 5.87 -19.52
C LEU A 312 6.07 6.18 -19.55
N VAL A 313 5.25 5.23 -19.11
CA VAL A 313 3.80 5.41 -18.99
C VAL A 313 3.42 5.43 -17.52
N LEU A 314 2.62 6.42 -17.11
CA LEU A 314 2.07 6.56 -15.77
C LEU A 314 0.56 6.32 -15.82
N LEU A 315 0.09 5.28 -15.12
CA LEU A 315 -1.33 4.98 -14.95
C LEU A 315 -1.88 5.71 -13.73
N ASP A 316 -2.91 6.51 -13.94
CA ASP A 316 -3.67 7.22 -12.90
C ASP A 316 -4.49 6.25 -12.06
N MET A 317 -3.97 5.83 -10.90
CA MET A 317 -4.68 4.93 -10.01
C MET A 317 -5.75 5.67 -9.19
N TYR A 318 -5.36 6.79 -8.57
CA TYR A 318 -6.28 7.57 -7.73
C TYR A 318 -7.44 8.13 -8.55
N GLY A 319 -7.15 8.74 -9.71
CA GLY A 319 -8.19 9.28 -10.58
C GLY A 319 -9.10 8.22 -11.20
N THR A 320 -8.60 7.00 -11.47
CA THR A 320 -9.44 5.88 -11.93
C THR A 320 -10.41 5.42 -10.84
N ASN A 321 -9.97 5.36 -9.58
CA ASN A 321 -10.85 5.09 -8.43
C ASN A 321 -11.86 6.21 -8.16
N HIS A 322 -11.69 7.38 -8.77
CA HIS A 322 -12.59 8.54 -8.66
C HIS A 322 -13.23 8.92 -10.02
N ASP A 323 -13.17 8.04 -11.01
CA ASP A 323 -13.75 8.31 -12.32
C ASP A 323 -15.27 8.12 -12.31
N GLY A 324 -16.02 9.18 -12.60
CA GLY A 324 -17.49 9.17 -12.60
C GLY A 324 -18.12 8.22 -13.61
N ARG A 325 -17.36 7.74 -14.59
CA ARG A 325 -17.78 6.72 -15.56
C ARG A 325 -17.80 5.31 -14.95
N LEU A 326 -16.98 5.08 -13.90
CA LEU A 326 -16.85 3.80 -13.20
C LEU A 326 -17.59 3.79 -11.86
N TRP A 327 -17.63 4.94 -11.19
CA TRP A 327 -18.10 5.09 -9.83
C TRP A 327 -19.19 6.16 -9.76
N SER A 328 -20.42 5.77 -9.47
CA SER A 328 -21.52 6.72 -9.19
C SER A 328 -21.13 7.61 -8.01
N ARG A 329 -21.33 8.92 -8.11
CA ARG A 329 -20.97 9.91 -7.06
C ARG A 329 -19.55 9.67 -6.48
N PRO A 330 -18.48 9.74 -7.31
CA PRO A 330 -17.15 9.27 -6.91
C PRO A 330 -16.53 10.06 -5.76
N ALA A 331 -16.95 11.29 -5.54
CA ALA A 331 -16.51 12.17 -4.46
C ALA A 331 -17.26 11.93 -3.13
N THR A 332 -18.23 11.01 -3.09
CA THR A 332 -18.97 10.63 -1.88
C THR A 332 -18.43 9.33 -1.33
N PHE A 333 -18.18 9.29 -0.02
CA PHE A 333 -17.87 8.05 0.68
C PHE A 333 -19.16 7.26 0.88
N ASP A 334 -19.24 6.06 0.33
CA ASP A 334 -20.45 5.26 0.28
C ASP A 334 -20.11 3.76 0.20
N PRO A 335 -20.02 3.05 1.33
CA PRO A 335 -19.75 1.61 1.34
C PRO A 335 -20.78 0.77 0.59
N ASP A 336 -22.02 1.24 0.48
CA ASP A 336 -23.11 0.47 -0.12
C ASP A 336 -22.98 0.37 -1.65
N ARG A 337 -22.08 1.17 -2.26
CA ARG A 337 -21.71 0.99 -3.68
C ARG A 337 -21.11 -0.38 -4.00
N PHE A 338 -20.67 -1.12 -3.00
CA PHE A 338 -20.13 -2.48 -3.13
C PHE A 338 -21.18 -3.58 -2.91
N ILE A 339 -22.46 -3.24 -2.64
CA ILE A 339 -23.54 -4.23 -2.59
C ILE A 339 -23.73 -4.85 -3.98
N GLY A 340 -23.58 -6.17 -4.08
CA GLY A 340 -23.74 -6.90 -5.34
C GLY A 340 -22.74 -6.52 -6.44
N ARG A 341 -21.76 -5.65 -6.14
CA ARG A 341 -20.74 -5.25 -7.12
C ARG A 341 -19.63 -6.29 -7.20
N GLU A 342 -19.49 -6.90 -8.36
CA GLU A 342 -18.27 -7.63 -8.72
C GLU A 342 -17.13 -6.64 -9.01
N ILE A 343 -16.02 -6.79 -8.32
CA ILE A 343 -14.80 -5.99 -8.55
C ILE A 343 -14.08 -6.57 -9.76
N LYS A 344 -14.10 -5.83 -10.87
CA LYS A 344 -13.41 -6.22 -12.09
C LYS A 344 -11.90 -5.94 -11.98
N PRO A 345 -11.07 -6.64 -12.77
CA PRO A 345 -9.61 -6.51 -12.67
C PRO A 345 -9.06 -5.10 -12.91
N PHE A 346 -9.78 -4.22 -13.61
CA PHE A 346 -9.27 -2.93 -14.06
C PHE A 346 -10.13 -1.71 -13.65
N ASP A 347 -11.24 -1.92 -12.97
CA ASP A 347 -12.12 -0.83 -12.52
C ASP A 347 -11.81 -0.34 -11.09
N PHE A 348 -11.11 -1.15 -10.29
CA PHE A 348 -10.73 -0.84 -8.92
C PHE A 348 -9.22 -1.01 -8.71
N LEU A 349 -8.48 0.10 -8.72
CA LEU A 349 -7.02 0.13 -8.73
C LEU A 349 -6.41 0.47 -7.36
N ALA A 350 -7.08 0.15 -6.26
CA ALA A 350 -6.59 0.49 -4.91
C ALA A 350 -5.17 -0.05 -4.63
N GLN A 351 -4.87 -1.26 -5.09
CA GLN A 351 -3.57 -1.93 -4.94
C GLN A 351 -3.07 -2.51 -6.28
N GLY A 352 -3.40 -1.86 -7.38
CA GLY A 352 -3.09 -2.29 -8.73
C GLY A 352 -4.26 -2.98 -9.42
N GLY A 353 -4.09 -3.31 -10.70
CA GLY A 353 -5.08 -3.98 -11.53
C GLY A 353 -4.56 -5.27 -12.15
N GLY A 354 -5.42 -5.95 -12.89
CA GLY A 354 -5.12 -7.21 -13.53
C GLY A 354 -5.26 -8.43 -12.62
N ASP A 355 -4.78 -9.56 -13.10
CA ASP A 355 -4.78 -10.82 -12.36
C ASP A 355 -3.77 -10.76 -11.18
N PRO A 356 -4.19 -11.03 -9.94
CA PRO A 356 -3.31 -11.03 -8.79
C PRO A 356 -2.26 -12.15 -8.83
N HIS A 357 -2.51 -13.24 -9.56
CA HIS A 357 -1.60 -14.39 -9.61
C HIS A 357 -0.48 -14.21 -10.63
N SER A 358 -0.80 -13.74 -11.83
CA SER A 358 0.16 -13.62 -12.94
C SER A 358 0.65 -12.18 -13.18
N GLY A 359 -0.14 -11.18 -12.77
CA GLY A 359 0.13 -9.75 -13.02
C GLY A 359 0.86 -9.02 -11.90
N HIS A 360 1.05 -7.72 -12.12
CA HIS A 360 1.67 -6.81 -11.14
C HIS A 360 0.71 -6.26 -10.07
N ARG A 361 -0.53 -6.77 -9.97
CA ARG A 361 -1.42 -6.48 -8.85
C ARG A 361 -0.77 -6.96 -7.54
N CYS A 362 -0.99 -6.21 -6.47
CA CYS A 362 -0.36 -6.47 -5.17
C CYS A 362 -0.72 -7.87 -4.62
N PRO A 363 0.25 -8.76 -4.35
CA PRO A 363 -0.05 -10.07 -3.76
C PRO A 363 -0.50 -9.99 -2.30
N GLY A 364 -0.24 -8.86 -1.61
CA GLY A 364 -0.64 -8.63 -0.22
C GLY A 364 -1.99 -7.92 -0.05
N GLU A 365 -2.85 -7.92 -1.05
CA GLU A 365 -4.16 -7.28 -0.97
C GLU A 365 -5.05 -7.95 0.09
N TRP A 366 -5.09 -9.27 0.13
CA TRP A 366 -5.85 -10.04 1.12
C TRP A 366 -5.36 -9.78 2.56
N ILE A 367 -4.05 -9.71 2.77
CA ILE A 367 -3.44 -9.31 4.06
C ILE A 367 -3.92 -7.91 4.48
N THR A 368 -4.01 -6.97 3.53
CA THR A 368 -4.48 -5.61 3.81
C THR A 368 -5.92 -5.62 4.28
N ILE A 369 -6.79 -6.36 3.59
CA ILE A 369 -8.20 -6.47 3.94
C ILE A 369 -8.37 -7.14 5.32
N GLU A 370 -7.67 -8.25 5.56
CA GLU A 370 -7.76 -8.97 6.84
C GLU A 370 -7.27 -8.11 8.02
N ALA A 371 -6.12 -7.44 7.88
CA ALA A 371 -5.62 -6.54 8.91
C ALA A 371 -6.63 -5.41 9.20
N LEU A 372 -7.22 -4.81 8.18
CA LEU A 372 -8.24 -3.76 8.35
C LEU A 372 -9.51 -4.30 9.02
N LYS A 373 -9.95 -5.53 8.72
CA LYS A 373 -11.08 -6.19 9.40
C LYS A 373 -10.81 -6.30 10.91
N ARG A 374 -9.59 -6.69 11.32
CA ARG A 374 -9.20 -6.81 12.73
C ARG A 374 -9.13 -5.44 13.42
N PHE A 375 -8.53 -4.46 12.78
CA PHE A 375 -8.49 -3.09 13.33
C PHE A 375 -9.88 -2.49 13.49
N LEU A 376 -10.75 -2.59 12.49
CA LEU A 376 -12.12 -2.06 12.57
C LEU A 376 -12.94 -2.74 13.65
N LYS A 377 -12.90 -4.08 13.73
CA LYS A 377 -13.54 -4.83 14.82
C LYS A 377 -13.03 -4.35 16.18
N PHE A 378 -11.74 -4.15 16.31
CA PHE A 378 -11.14 -3.72 17.58
C PHE A 378 -11.53 -2.28 17.94
N LEU A 379 -11.49 -1.35 17.01
CA LEU A 379 -11.86 0.05 17.23
C LEU A 379 -13.36 0.22 17.58
N THR A 380 -14.23 -0.63 17.05
CA THR A 380 -15.70 -0.52 17.27
C THR A 380 -16.25 -1.44 18.36
N SER A 381 -15.46 -2.43 18.83
CA SER A 381 -15.95 -3.43 19.78
C SER A 381 -14.94 -3.89 20.82
N GLY A 382 -13.67 -3.54 20.68
CA GLY A 382 -12.59 -4.00 21.58
C GLY A 382 -12.16 -2.96 22.60
N ILE A 383 -12.38 -1.67 22.28
CA ILE A 383 -12.03 -0.53 23.14
C ILE A 383 -13.13 0.53 23.12
N ALA A 384 -13.24 1.28 24.22
CA ALA A 384 -13.92 2.56 24.26
C ALA A 384 -12.87 3.68 24.22
N TYR A 385 -13.14 4.76 23.54
CA TYR A 385 -12.27 5.94 23.49
C TYR A 385 -13.07 7.17 23.11
N THR A 386 -12.54 8.34 23.43
CA THR A 386 -13.06 9.62 22.95
C THR A 386 -12.14 10.20 21.88
N VAL A 387 -12.73 10.95 20.95
CA VAL A 387 -11.99 11.63 19.90
C VAL A 387 -11.97 13.13 20.19
N PRO A 388 -10.85 13.69 20.67
CA PRO A 388 -10.78 15.11 20.97
C PRO A 388 -10.84 15.93 19.68
N ARG A 389 -11.16 17.23 19.80
CA ARG A 389 -11.06 18.16 18.66
C ARG A 389 -9.66 18.12 18.07
N GLN A 390 -9.54 17.81 16.79
CA GLN A 390 -8.28 17.60 16.10
C GLN A 390 -8.40 17.93 14.61
N ASP A 391 -7.25 18.10 13.93
CA ASP A 391 -7.23 18.34 12.48
C ASP A 391 -7.14 17.01 11.73
N LEU A 392 -8.28 16.57 11.21
CA LEU A 392 -8.40 15.36 10.36
C LEU A 392 -8.23 15.67 8.87
N SER A 393 -7.96 16.92 8.49
CA SER A 393 -7.71 17.27 7.10
C SER A 393 -6.41 16.65 6.59
N PHE A 394 -6.38 16.32 5.30
CA PHE A 394 -5.19 15.81 4.62
C PHE A 394 -5.01 16.50 3.27
N SER A 395 -3.76 16.57 2.80
CA SER A 395 -3.44 17.22 1.54
C SER A 395 -3.26 16.20 0.42
N LEU A 396 -3.93 16.38 -0.70
CA LEU A 396 -3.72 15.58 -1.91
C LEU A 396 -2.41 15.91 -2.64
N SER A 397 -1.76 17.04 -2.33
CA SER A 397 -0.44 17.36 -2.87
C SER A 397 0.70 16.63 -2.19
N ARG A 398 0.50 16.13 -0.96
CA ARG A 398 1.50 15.39 -0.20
C ARG A 398 1.42 13.89 -0.50
N MET A 399 2.51 13.28 -0.93
CA MET A 399 2.59 11.84 -1.23
C MET A 399 3.66 11.16 -0.35
N PRO A 400 3.32 10.11 0.44
CA PRO A 400 1.97 9.75 0.85
C PRO A 400 1.35 10.81 1.75
N THR A 401 0.03 10.80 1.85
CA THR A 401 -0.72 11.73 2.72
C THR A 401 -1.35 11.01 3.90
N LEU A 402 -1.70 11.79 4.92
CA LEU A 402 -2.25 11.32 6.19
C LEU A 402 -3.06 12.46 6.81
N PRO A 403 -4.13 12.19 7.57
CA PRO A 403 -4.74 13.20 8.44
C PRO A 403 -3.68 13.87 9.33
N LYS A 404 -3.68 15.19 9.41
CA LYS A 404 -2.60 15.96 10.07
C LYS A 404 -2.35 15.56 11.51
N SER A 405 -3.41 15.23 12.26
CA SER A 405 -3.31 14.74 13.63
C SER A 405 -2.80 13.31 13.77
N GLY A 406 -2.83 12.50 12.69
CA GLY A 406 -2.57 11.06 12.74
C GLY A 406 -3.65 10.27 13.49
N PHE A 407 -4.83 10.86 13.69
CA PHE A 407 -5.96 10.36 14.45
C PHE A 407 -5.63 10.11 15.93
N VAL A 408 -5.93 11.10 16.75
CA VAL A 408 -5.70 11.05 18.21
C VAL A 408 -6.94 10.49 18.91
N MET A 409 -6.74 9.50 19.76
CA MET A 409 -7.70 8.94 20.71
C MET A 409 -7.34 9.41 22.11
N ASP A 410 -8.36 9.65 22.94
CA ASP A 410 -8.23 10.04 24.34
C ASP A 410 -9.03 9.08 25.24
N HIS A 411 -8.62 8.89 26.48
CA HIS A 411 -9.32 8.04 27.47
C HIS A 411 -9.62 6.60 26.97
N VAL A 412 -8.62 5.99 26.33
CA VAL A 412 -8.77 4.61 25.81
C VAL A 412 -8.98 3.63 26.97
N LYS A 413 -10.02 2.80 26.88
CA LYS A 413 -10.33 1.72 27.84
C LYS A 413 -10.62 0.42 27.08
N LYS A 414 -10.11 -0.69 27.55
CA LYS A 414 -10.49 -2.00 27.04
C LYS A 414 -11.95 -2.31 27.41
N LEU A 415 -12.68 -2.87 26.46
CA LEU A 415 -14.01 -3.41 26.72
C LEU A 415 -13.86 -4.89 27.10
N SER A 416 -14.33 -5.25 28.32
CA SER A 416 -14.44 -6.67 28.71
C SER A 416 -15.68 -7.29 28.06
N PRO A 417 -15.72 -8.63 27.91
CA PRO A 417 -16.94 -9.32 27.47
C PRO A 417 -18.17 -9.00 28.32
N GLU A 418 -17.99 -8.74 29.60
CA GLU A 418 -19.06 -8.39 30.57
C GLU A 418 -19.61 -6.98 30.38
N THR A 419 -18.78 -6.03 29.90
CA THR A 419 -19.20 -4.63 29.67
C THR A 419 -20.13 -4.48 28.46
N LYS A 420 -20.22 -5.50 27.59
CA LYS A 420 -21.11 -5.51 26.42
C LYS A 420 -22.60 -5.57 26.77
N PHE A 421 -22.95 -6.00 27.96
CA PHE A 421 -24.36 -6.16 28.39
C PHE A 421 -24.91 -4.96 29.15
N LEU A 422 -24.08 -3.94 29.48
CA LEU A 422 -24.50 -2.79 30.30
C LEU A 422 -24.90 -1.56 29.49
N ASN A 423 -24.75 -1.55 28.16
CA ASN A 423 -25.07 -0.42 27.29
C ASN A 423 -26.25 -0.71 26.34
N LEU A 424 -27.21 -1.56 26.73
CA LEU A 424 -28.43 -1.87 25.97
C LEU A 424 -29.70 -1.39 26.70
N ASP A 425 -29.59 -0.39 27.60
CA ASP A 425 -30.74 0.31 28.17
C ASP A 425 -30.75 1.79 27.76
#